data_6c4d85326ec058ca7e605183a33723d4
#
_entry.id   6c4d85326ec058ca7e605183a33723d4
#
_cell.length_a   1.000
_cell.length_b   1.000
_cell.length_c   1.000
_cell.angle_alpha   90.00
_cell.angle_beta   90.00
_cell.angle_gamma   90.00
#
_symmetry.space_group_name_H-M   'P 1'
#
loop_
_entity.id
_entity.type
_entity.pdbx_description
1 polymer ?
#
loop_
_entity_poly.entity_id
_entity_poly.type
_entity_poly.pdbx_seq_one_letter_code
_entity_poly.pdbx_strand_id
1 'polypeptide(L)'
;RRHPRSTLFPYTTLFRSEFAEFFPENAVSYFVSYYDYYQPEAYVPKQDLYIEKETEINDEIERLRLAATTALMSRRDVIIVASVSCIYGLGSPQEYGRVVVHLKVGEIYRRNALLRQLVESQYQRNDLELKPGIFRVRGDTLEIYPAYEDRRVYRIVFFGDEVERLMIFNPVTGEVYEEPQEFYVYPAKHYIAQEDKLKQALVDIENELDAQLRRFKQEGKLLEAQRLEQRTRYDLEMLRE
;
A
#
# COMPACT_ATOMS: atom_id res chain seq x y z
N ARG A 1 -30.98 8.62 -1.69
CA ARG A 1 -30.90 8.02 -0.33
C ARG A 1 -29.51 8.34 0.19
N ARG A 2 -29.42 9.09 1.31
CA ARG A 2 -28.14 9.36 1.97
C ARG A 2 -27.67 8.04 2.61
N HIS A 3 -26.50 7.54 2.20
CA HIS A 3 -25.86 6.38 2.84
C HIS A 3 -25.60 6.69 4.31
N PRO A 4 -25.78 5.73 5.22
CA PRO A 4 -25.39 5.93 6.61
C PRO A 4 -23.87 6.06 6.65
N ARG A 5 -23.38 7.22 7.09
CA ARG A 5 -21.96 7.41 7.41
C ARG A 5 -21.59 6.35 8.43
N SER A 6 -20.54 5.57 8.14
CA SER A 6 -20.03 4.54 9.03
C SER A 6 -19.86 5.11 10.44
N THR A 7 -20.63 4.57 11.39
CA THR A 7 -20.65 5.00 12.79
C THR A 7 -19.45 4.47 13.58
N LEU A 8 -18.53 3.75 12.94
CA LEU A 8 -17.33 3.16 13.56
C LEU A 8 -16.16 4.16 13.74
N PHE A 9 -16.15 5.25 12.99
CA PHE A 9 -15.09 6.26 13.03
C PHE A 9 -14.92 7.01 14.37
N PRO A 10 -15.96 7.38 15.13
CA PRO A 10 -15.79 8.20 16.32
C PRO A 10 -15.03 7.51 17.45
N TYR A 11 -15.30 6.24 17.71
CA TYR A 11 -14.75 5.55 18.90
C TYR A 11 -13.26 5.24 18.77
N THR A 12 -12.82 4.75 17.64
CA THR A 12 -11.41 4.40 17.42
C THR A 12 -10.51 5.64 17.33
N THR A 13 -11.02 6.75 16.78
CA THR A 13 -10.34 8.04 16.79
C THR A 13 -10.22 8.59 18.21
N LEU A 14 -11.25 8.42 19.03
CA LEU A 14 -11.26 8.83 20.43
C LEU A 14 -10.17 8.04 21.22
N PHE A 15 -10.13 6.72 21.10
CA PHE A 15 -9.10 5.90 21.75
C PHE A 15 -7.69 6.30 21.32
N ARG A 16 -7.44 6.56 20.03
CA ARG A 16 -6.14 7.07 19.59
C ARG A 16 -5.75 8.36 20.30
N SER A 17 -6.69 9.30 20.41
CA SER A 17 -6.44 10.59 21.07
C SER A 17 -6.14 10.41 22.56
N GLU A 18 -6.89 9.57 23.26
CA GLU A 18 -6.66 9.24 24.68
C GLU A 18 -5.27 8.60 24.88
N PHE A 19 -4.91 7.60 24.06
CA PHE A 19 -3.58 7.00 24.16
C PHE A 19 -2.45 7.98 23.82
N ALA A 20 -2.64 8.91 22.90
CA ALA A 20 -1.66 9.95 22.60
C ALA A 20 -1.49 10.92 23.78
N GLU A 21 -2.55 11.21 24.55
CA GLU A 21 -2.47 12.02 25.77
C GLU A 21 -1.77 11.27 26.92
N PHE A 22 -2.04 9.97 27.06
CA PHE A 22 -1.39 9.15 28.11
C PHE A 22 0.07 8.85 27.81
N PHE A 23 0.46 8.79 26.56
CA PHE A 23 1.79 8.41 26.10
C PHE A 23 2.36 9.44 25.10
N PRO A 24 2.61 10.69 25.53
CA PRO A 24 3.01 11.78 24.64
C PRO A 24 4.38 11.58 23.96
N GLU A 25 5.27 10.78 24.58
CA GLU A 25 6.59 10.47 24.02
C GLU A 25 6.58 9.30 23.03
N ASN A 26 5.48 8.53 22.99
CA ASN A 26 5.36 7.34 22.17
C ASN A 26 4.72 7.67 20.80
N ALA A 27 5.04 6.86 19.79
CA ALA A 27 4.36 6.92 18.50
C ALA A 27 3.00 6.20 18.58
N VAL A 28 1.93 6.96 18.78
CA VAL A 28 0.58 6.43 18.80
C VAL A 28 -0.02 6.50 17.39
N SER A 29 -0.17 5.35 16.75
CA SER A 29 -0.66 5.22 15.38
C SER A 29 -2.00 4.52 15.30
N TYR A 30 -2.71 4.75 14.20
CA TYR A 30 -4.04 4.24 13.98
C TYR A 30 -4.07 3.28 12.78
N PHE A 31 -4.47 2.04 13.01
CA PHE A 31 -4.63 1.03 11.98
C PHE A 31 -6.11 0.68 11.81
N VAL A 32 -6.77 1.44 10.94
CA VAL A 32 -8.20 1.35 10.66
C VAL A 32 -8.51 0.26 9.63
N SER A 33 -9.77 -0.15 9.52
CA SER A 33 -10.25 -1.04 8.44
C SER A 33 -9.96 -0.44 7.07
N TYR A 34 -9.60 -1.30 6.10
CA TYR A 34 -9.18 -0.86 4.78
C TYR A 34 -10.32 -0.24 3.95
N TYR A 35 -11.54 -0.76 4.13
CA TYR A 35 -12.71 -0.32 3.38
C TYR A 35 -13.65 0.50 4.25
N ASP A 36 -14.04 1.68 3.75
CA ASP A 36 -15.15 2.45 4.31
C ASP A 36 -16.48 1.79 4.02
N TYR A 37 -16.61 1.23 2.82
CA TYR A 37 -17.75 0.46 2.36
C TYR A 37 -17.27 -0.80 1.65
N TYR A 38 -17.94 -1.92 1.89
CA TYR A 38 -17.66 -3.19 1.26
C TYR A 38 -18.94 -3.93 0.91
N GLN A 39 -19.18 -4.15 -0.37
CA GLN A 39 -20.20 -5.05 -0.89
C GLN A 39 -19.50 -6.24 -1.55
N PRO A 40 -19.66 -7.47 -1.02
CA PRO A 40 -19.10 -8.64 -1.65
C PRO A 40 -19.78 -8.93 -2.99
N GLU A 41 -19.04 -9.49 -3.91
CA GLU A 41 -19.63 -10.00 -5.13
C GLU A 41 -20.51 -11.21 -4.84
N ALA A 42 -21.60 -11.33 -5.57
CA ALA A 42 -22.51 -12.47 -5.47
C ALA A 42 -23.12 -12.77 -6.84
N TYR A 43 -23.32 -14.04 -7.12
CA TYR A 43 -24.06 -14.48 -8.28
C TYR A 43 -25.34 -15.22 -7.87
N VAL A 44 -26.48 -14.77 -8.39
CA VAL A 44 -27.80 -15.38 -8.12
C VAL A 44 -28.24 -16.17 -9.37
N PRO A 45 -27.99 -17.49 -9.44
CA PRO A 45 -28.21 -18.29 -10.67
C PRO A 45 -29.64 -18.24 -11.18
N LYS A 46 -30.63 -18.19 -10.25
CA LYS A 46 -32.07 -18.17 -10.61
C LYS A 46 -32.50 -16.96 -11.42
N GLN A 47 -31.77 -15.85 -11.31
CA GLN A 47 -32.09 -14.58 -11.94
C GLN A 47 -31.02 -14.17 -12.97
N ASP A 48 -30.00 -15.00 -13.15
CA ASP A 48 -28.78 -14.67 -13.91
C ASP A 48 -28.25 -13.26 -13.52
N LEU A 49 -28.33 -12.94 -12.23
CA LEU A 49 -27.93 -11.64 -11.69
C LEU A 49 -26.56 -11.75 -11.06
N TYR A 50 -25.62 -10.99 -11.59
CA TYR A 50 -24.29 -10.78 -11.00
C TYR A 50 -24.30 -9.47 -10.22
N ILE A 51 -23.99 -9.52 -8.93
CA ILE A 51 -23.80 -8.36 -8.06
C ILE A 51 -22.30 -8.13 -8.01
N GLU A 52 -21.86 -7.02 -8.55
CA GLU A 52 -20.44 -6.67 -8.57
C GLU A 52 -19.92 -6.30 -7.17
N LYS A 53 -18.65 -6.60 -6.96
CA LYS A 53 -17.94 -6.12 -5.77
C LYS A 53 -17.84 -4.60 -5.84
N GLU A 54 -18.29 -3.93 -4.78
CA GLU A 54 -18.16 -2.48 -4.65
C GLU A 54 -17.35 -2.15 -3.40
N THR A 55 -16.31 -1.34 -3.56
CA THR A 55 -15.43 -0.93 -2.46
C THR A 55 -15.04 0.53 -2.65
N GLU A 56 -15.08 1.29 -1.57
CA GLU A 56 -14.50 2.63 -1.52
C GLU A 56 -13.19 2.58 -0.73
N ILE A 57 -12.10 3.00 -1.38
CA ILE A 57 -10.78 3.16 -0.77
C ILE A 57 -10.57 4.63 -0.51
N ASN A 58 -10.25 4.96 0.74
CA ASN A 58 -9.96 6.32 1.15
C ASN A 58 -8.44 6.48 1.30
N ASP A 59 -7.84 7.42 0.56
CA ASP A 59 -6.39 7.68 0.58
C ASP A 59 -5.87 7.97 2.00
N GLU A 60 -6.67 8.65 2.82
CA GLU A 60 -6.32 8.93 4.21
C GLU A 60 -6.24 7.66 5.06
N ILE A 61 -7.16 6.72 4.84
CA ILE A 61 -7.13 5.40 5.49
C ILE A 61 -5.87 4.64 5.10
N GLU A 62 -5.53 4.62 3.80
CA GLU A 62 -4.33 3.96 3.31
C GLU A 62 -3.07 4.58 3.91
N ARG A 63 -2.99 5.91 3.94
CA ARG A 63 -1.89 6.66 4.56
C ARG A 63 -1.73 6.31 6.05
N LEU A 64 -2.82 6.31 6.83
CA LEU A 64 -2.79 5.98 8.26
C LEU A 64 -2.31 4.55 8.52
N ARG A 65 -2.74 3.60 7.70
CA ARG A 65 -2.31 2.20 7.78
C ARG A 65 -0.83 2.05 7.46
N LEU A 66 -0.34 2.70 6.39
CA LEU A 66 1.08 2.72 6.03
C LEU A 66 1.92 3.38 7.12
N ALA A 67 1.46 4.51 7.68
CA ALA A 67 2.13 5.19 8.79
C ALA A 67 2.25 4.29 10.03
N ALA A 68 1.19 3.55 10.38
CA ALA A 68 1.23 2.60 11.48
C ALA A 68 2.23 1.46 11.26
N THR A 69 2.26 0.88 10.05
CA THR A 69 3.23 -0.17 9.68
C THR A 69 4.66 0.36 9.69
N THR A 70 4.88 1.56 9.12
CA THR A 70 6.20 2.21 9.13
C THR A 70 6.68 2.48 10.55
N ALA A 71 5.82 2.97 11.45
CA ALA A 71 6.16 3.18 12.85
C ALA A 71 6.61 1.87 13.52
N LEU A 72 5.88 0.77 13.33
CA LEU A 72 6.25 -0.54 13.85
C LEU A 72 7.60 -1.05 13.35
N MET A 73 7.96 -0.74 12.12
CA MET A 73 9.22 -1.18 11.51
C MET A 73 10.41 -0.30 11.90
N SER A 74 10.17 0.98 12.22
CA SER A 74 11.22 1.98 12.46
C SER A 74 11.46 2.31 13.94
N ARG A 75 10.48 2.06 14.83
CA ARG A 75 10.53 2.47 16.24
C ARG A 75 10.22 1.30 17.17
N ARG A 76 10.64 1.42 18.43
CA ARG A 76 10.32 0.44 19.49
C ARG A 76 9.26 0.93 20.48
N ASP A 77 8.99 2.23 20.49
CA ASP A 77 8.08 2.94 21.40
C ASP A 77 6.71 3.19 20.71
N VAL A 78 6.14 2.18 20.07
CA VAL A 78 4.94 2.30 19.24
C VAL A 78 3.73 1.70 19.93
N ILE A 79 2.61 2.43 19.88
CA ILE A 79 1.29 1.97 20.30
C ILE A 79 0.38 2.02 19.07
N ILE A 80 -0.23 0.88 18.72
CA ILE A 80 -1.17 0.81 17.60
C ILE A 80 -2.59 0.63 18.13
N VAL A 81 -3.46 1.57 17.82
CA VAL A 81 -4.91 1.43 17.97
C VAL A 81 -5.46 0.87 16.67
N ALA A 82 -5.95 -0.37 16.69
CA ALA A 82 -6.33 -1.08 15.47
C ALA A 82 -7.77 -1.60 15.52
N SER A 83 -8.40 -1.67 14.35
CA SER A 83 -9.62 -2.45 14.17
C SER A 83 -9.30 -3.95 14.09
N VAL A 84 -10.30 -4.82 14.30
CA VAL A 84 -10.13 -6.28 14.20
C VAL A 84 -9.64 -6.74 12.82
N SER A 85 -9.83 -5.94 11.78
CA SER A 85 -9.38 -6.25 10.43
C SER A 85 -7.83 -6.30 10.28
N CYS A 86 -7.09 -5.81 11.27
CA CYS A 86 -5.62 -5.89 11.29
C CYS A 86 -5.08 -7.32 11.37
N ILE A 87 -5.90 -8.29 11.82
CA ILE A 87 -5.49 -9.70 11.92
C ILE A 87 -5.58 -10.45 10.58
N TYR A 88 -6.14 -9.82 9.56
CA TYR A 88 -6.34 -10.44 8.25
C TYR A 88 -5.45 -9.80 7.18
N GLY A 89 -4.75 -10.64 6.40
CA GLY A 89 -4.23 -10.30 5.08
C GLY A 89 -3.29 -9.09 4.97
N LEU A 90 -2.35 -8.90 5.90
CA LEU A 90 -1.39 -7.79 5.84
C LEU A 90 -0.11 -8.07 5.03
N GLY A 91 0.02 -9.28 4.46
CA GLY A 91 1.24 -9.69 3.81
C GLY A 91 2.34 -10.11 4.80
N SER A 92 3.55 -10.34 4.28
CA SER A 92 4.71 -10.75 5.08
C SER A 92 5.54 -9.53 5.50
N PRO A 93 5.79 -9.31 6.81
CA PRO A 93 6.69 -8.26 7.28
C PRO A 93 8.11 -8.38 6.70
N GLN A 94 8.57 -9.61 6.44
CA GLN A 94 9.87 -9.87 5.85
C GLN A 94 9.94 -9.39 4.40
N GLU A 95 8.89 -9.62 3.61
CA GLU A 95 8.79 -9.15 2.23
C GLU A 95 8.72 -7.61 2.18
N TYR A 96 7.91 -7.01 3.06
CA TYR A 96 7.82 -5.56 3.20
C TYR A 96 9.16 -4.93 3.56
N GLY A 97 9.89 -5.52 4.51
CA GLY A 97 11.21 -5.03 4.94
C GLY A 97 12.31 -5.15 3.87
N ARG A 98 12.21 -6.11 2.94
CA ARG A 98 13.22 -6.31 1.88
C ARG A 98 13.29 -5.20 0.85
N VAL A 99 12.18 -4.51 0.63
CA VAL A 99 12.07 -3.44 -0.38
C VAL A 99 12.22 -2.05 0.21
N VAL A 100 12.55 -1.94 1.50
CA VAL A 100 12.87 -0.66 2.16
C VAL A 100 14.14 -0.10 1.55
N VAL A 101 14.08 1.16 1.13
CA VAL A 101 15.24 1.88 0.60
C VAL A 101 15.94 2.60 1.75
N HIS A 102 17.19 2.29 2.01
CA HIS A 102 18.04 3.00 2.96
C HIS A 102 18.97 3.94 2.20
N LEU A 103 19.06 5.20 2.64
CA LEU A 103 19.91 6.22 2.05
C LEU A 103 20.72 6.91 3.14
N LYS A 104 22.03 7.12 2.87
CA LYS A 104 22.96 7.72 3.80
C LYS A 104 23.92 8.67 3.08
N VAL A 105 24.21 9.80 3.71
CA VAL A 105 25.15 10.80 3.21
C VAL A 105 26.55 10.20 3.06
N GLY A 106 27.22 10.48 1.94
CA GLY A 106 28.55 9.98 1.62
C GLY A 106 28.57 8.57 1.00
N GLU A 107 27.44 7.88 0.92
CA GLU A 107 27.36 6.57 0.25
C GLU A 107 27.07 6.71 -1.25
N ILE A 108 27.55 5.74 -2.03
CA ILE A 108 27.41 5.70 -3.49
C ILE A 108 26.24 4.84 -3.87
N TYR A 109 25.27 5.42 -4.59
CA TYR A 109 24.08 4.72 -5.10
C TYR A 109 24.02 4.86 -6.60
N ARG A 110 24.04 3.74 -7.34
CA ARG A 110 23.75 3.75 -8.78
C ARG A 110 22.32 4.25 -8.98
N ARG A 111 22.19 5.50 -9.45
CA ARG A 111 20.92 6.21 -9.57
C ARG A 111 19.82 5.38 -10.25
N ASN A 112 20.12 4.73 -11.37
CA ASN A 112 19.13 3.92 -12.07
C ASN A 112 18.67 2.69 -11.27
N ALA A 113 19.53 2.10 -10.43
CA ALA A 113 19.16 1.02 -9.55
C ALA A 113 18.24 1.51 -8.43
N LEU A 114 18.56 2.66 -7.84
CA LEU A 114 17.71 3.30 -6.82
C LEU A 114 16.30 3.63 -7.36
N LEU A 115 16.22 4.20 -8.57
CA LEU A 115 14.91 4.49 -9.18
C LEU A 115 14.10 3.23 -9.44
N ARG A 116 14.73 2.12 -9.86
CA ARG A 116 14.03 0.82 -9.99
C ARG A 116 13.55 0.31 -8.65
N GLN A 117 14.37 0.38 -7.60
CA GLN A 117 14.00 -0.03 -6.26
C GLN A 117 12.79 0.78 -5.73
N LEU A 118 12.69 2.07 -6.05
CA LEU A 118 11.50 2.88 -5.73
C LEU A 118 10.26 2.38 -6.46
N VAL A 119 10.37 2.02 -7.74
CA VAL A 119 9.25 1.43 -8.51
C VAL A 119 8.86 0.06 -7.93
N GLU A 120 9.82 -0.79 -7.60
CA GLU A 120 9.57 -2.07 -6.91
C GLU A 120 8.89 -1.88 -5.56
N SER A 121 9.19 -0.77 -4.86
CA SER A 121 8.54 -0.34 -3.62
C SER A 121 7.18 0.36 -3.87
N GLN A 122 6.64 0.27 -5.09
CA GLN A 122 5.33 0.79 -5.51
C GLN A 122 5.21 2.32 -5.55
N TYR A 123 6.34 3.05 -5.62
CA TYR A 123 6.32 4.47 -5.93
C TYR A 123 6.18 4.70 -7.44
N GLN A 124 5.43 5.72 -7.80
CA GLN A 124 5.27 6.15 -9.19
C GLN A 124 6.15 7.36 -9.51
N ARG A 125 6.73 7.39 -10.70
CA ARG A 125 7.47 8.57 -11.15
C ARG A 125 6.51 9.59 -11.77
N ASN A 126 6.54 10.82 -11.28
CA ASN A 126 5.86 11.94 -11.91
C ASN A 126 6.68 13.22 -11.68
N ASP A 127 7.31 13.73 -12.74
CA ASP A 127 8.19 14.90 -12.66
C ASP A 127 7.39 16.22 -12.65
N LEU A 128 6.07 16.20 -12.91
CA LEU A 128 5.19 17.37 -12.93
C LEU A 128 4.52 17.62 -11.57
N GLU A 129 3.90 16.60 -10.99
CA GLU A 129 3.15 16.68 -9.75
C GLU A 129 3.79 15.79 -8.69
N LEU A 130 4.02 16.34 -7.49
CA LEU A 130 4.55 15.60 -6.34
C LEU A 130 3.46 15.48 -5.27
N LYS A 131 3.02 14.24 -5.04
CA LYS A 131 2.02 13.87 -4.04
C LYS A 131 2.39 12.55 -3.35
N PRO A 132 1.74 12.14 -2.24
CA PRO A 132 2.07 10.89 -1.56
C PRO A 132 2.14 9.70 -2.50
N GLY A 133 3.18 8.85 -2.36
CA GLY A 133 3.45 7.71 -3.24
C GLY A 133 4.15 8.05 -4.56
N ILE A 134 4.55 9.30 -4.76
CA ILE A 134 5.24 9.75 -5.97
C ILE A 134 6.68 10.15 -5.69
N PHE A 135 7.56 9.89 -6.64
CA PHE A 135 8.90 10.48 -6.70
C PHE A 135 9.11 11.24 -8.00
N ARG A 136 9.97 12.25 -7.96
CA ARG A 136 10.40 13.01 -9.15
C ARG A 136 11.89 13.22 -9.16
N VAL A 137 12.43 13.41 -10.37
CA VAL A 137 13.85 13.61 -10.62
C VAL A 137 14.06 14.90 -11.37
N ARG A 138 14.88 15.80 -10.82
CA ARG A 138 15.23 17.08 -11.45
C ARG A 138 16.73 17.33 -11.34
N GLY A 139 17.46 17.16 -12.46
CA GLY A 139 18.91 17.25 -12.45
C GLY A 139 19.52 16.23 -11.48
N ASP A 140 20.34 16.66 -10.55
CA ASP A 140 20.98 15.80 -9.54
C ASP A 140 20.13 15.64 -8.25
N THR A 141 18.87 16.03 -8.31
CA THR A 141 17.96 15.96 -7.17
C THR A 141 16.88 14.91 -7.40
N LEU A 142 16.71 14.02 -6.43
CA LEU A 142 15.60 13.09 -6.30
C LEU A 142 14.73 13.53 -5.14
N GLU A 143 13.44 13.68 -5.36
CA GLU A 143 12.45 13.97 -4.31
C GLU A 143 11.44 12.84 -4.25
N ILE A 144 11.18 12.38 -3.04
CA ILE A 144 10.25 11.28 -2.74
C ILE A 144 9.22 11.80 -1.76
N TYR A 145 7.94 11.67 -2.11
CA TYR A 145 6.87 11.93 -1.18
C TYR A 145 6.35 10.59 -0.63
N PRO A 146 6.76 10.20 0.59
CA PRO A 146 6.35 8.91 1.13
C PRO A 146 4.83 8.82 1.26
N ALA A 147 4.27 7.66 0.93
CA ALA A 147 2.82 7.44 0.97
C ALA A 147 2.23 7.47 2.39
N TYR A 148 3.08 7.29 3.41
CA TYR A 148 2.72 7.33 4.83
C TYR A 148 2.86 8.71 5.47
N GLU A 149 3.35 9.71 4.75
CA GLU A 149 3.57 11.07 5.24
C GLU A 149 2.48 12.03 4.75
N ASP A 150 2.14 13.01 5.59
CA ASP A 150 1.16 14.04 5.24
C ASP A 150 1.82 15.31 4.65
N ARG A 151 2.93 15.77 5.27
CA ARG A 151 3.58 17.03 4.92
C ARG A 151 5.11 16.96 4.90
N ARG A 152 5.66 15.77 4.68
CA ARG A 152 7.10 15.56 4.67
C ARG A 152 7.53 14.94 3.35
N VAL A 153 8.36 15.65 2.62
CA VAL A 153 8.99 15.19 1.38
C VAL A 153 10.47 15.01 1.63
N TYR A 154 11.01 13.92 1.14
CA TYR A 154 12.40 13.54 1.27
C TYR A 154 13.14 13.96 0.01
N ARG A 155 14.17 14.80 0.15
CA ARG A 155 15.02 15.26 -0.94
C ARG A 155 16.41 14.71 -0.77
N ILE A 156 16.92 14.14 -1.84
CA ILE A 156 18.25 13.59 -1.97
C ILE A 156 18.98 14.41 -3.03
N VAL A 157 20.09 15.01 -2.67
CA VAL A 157 21.00 15.71 -3.61
C VAL A 157 22.18 14.80 -3.87
N PHE A 158 22.48 14.57 -5.14
CA PHE A 158 23.58 13.74 -5.59
C PHE A 158 24.70 14.60 -6.15
N PHE A 159 25.93 14.17 -5.93
CA PHE A 159 27.09 14.55 -6.71
C PHE A 159 27.59 13.33 -7.49
N GLY A 160 27.21 13.22 -8.76
CA GLY A 160 27.36 11.99 -9.52
C GLY A 160 26.46 10.87 -8.95
N ASP A 161 27.07 9.80 -8.46
CA ASP A 161 26.39 8.68 -7.80
C ASP A 161 26.48 8.74 -6.25
N GLU A 162 27.19 9.71 -5.68
CA GLU A 162 27.32 9.92 -4.24
C GLU A 162 26.17 10.77 -3.69
N VAL A 163 25.62 10.37 -2.55
CA VAL A 163 24.64 11.19 -1.81
C VAL A 163 25.36 12.30 -1.07
N GLU A 164 25.26 13.52 -1.57
CA GLU A 164 25.87 14.71 -0.96
C GLU A 164 25.06 15.19 0.24
N ARG A 165 23.71 15.18 0.13
CA ARG A 165 22.84 15.79 1.14
C ARG A 165 21.45 15.13 1.17
N LEU A 166 20.94 14.96 2.36
CA LEU A 166 19.57 14.51 2.62
C LEU A 166 18.80 15.61 3.34
N MET A 167 17.53 15.84 2.92
CA MET A 167 16.68 16.87 3.51
C MET A 167 15.25 16.35 3.62
N ILE A 168 14.56 16.74 4.69
CA ILE A 168 13.11 16.54 4.87
C ILE A 168 12.47 17.92 4.93
N PHE A 169 11.53 18.20 4.05
CA PHE A 169 10.93 19.51 3.91
C PHE A 169 9.41 19.47 3.69
N ASN A 170 8.77 20.60 3.93
CA ASN A 170 7.33 20.79 3.67
C ASN A 170 7.12 21.09 2.17
N PRO A 171 6.31 20.27 1.46
CA PRO A 171 6.08 20.47 0.02
C PRO A 171 5.31 21.76 -0.33
N VAL A 172 4.57 22.34 0.63
CA VAL A 172 3.75 23.53 0.42
C VAL A 172 4.53 24.80 0.72
N THR A 173 5.23 24.85 1.86
CA THR A 173 5.97 26.05 2.30
C THR A 173 7.41 26.06 1.82
N GLY A 174 7.98 24.91 1.47
CA GLY A 174 9.40 24.74 1.17
C GLY A 174 10.31 24.75 2.41
N GLU A 175 9.76 24.86 3.61
CA GLU A 175 10.50 24.85 4.87
C GLU A 175 11.21 23.52 5.08
N VAL A 176 12.52 23.57 5.34
CA VAL A 176 13.31 22.38 5.68
C VAL A 176 13.14 22.11 7.18
N TYR A 177 12.62 20.93 7.48
CA TYR A 177 12.42 20.48 8.87
C TYR A 177 13.72 19.94 9.47
N GLU A 178 14.46 19.15 8.72
CA GLU A 178 15.68 18.48 9.17
C GLU A 178 16.58 18.07 8.00
N GLU A 179 17.89 17.94 8.29
CA GLU A 179 18.90 17.41 7.39
C GLU A 179 19.57 16.19 8.04
N PRO A 180 18.95 15.00 7.93
CA PRO A 180 19.46 13.81 8.57
C PRO A 180 20.70 13.26 7.86
N GLN A 181 21.53 12.49 8.57
CA GLN A 181 22.65 11.76 7.97
C GLN A 181 22.20 10.51 7.20
N GLU A 182 21.05 9.96 7.57
CA GLU A 182 20.45 8.81 6.93
C GLU A 182 18.93 8.83 7.10
N PHE A 183 18.21 8.18 6.18
CA PHE A 183 16.79 7.88 6.33
C PHE A 183 16.39 6.60 5.58
N TYR A 184 15.22 6.10 5.93
CA TYR A 184 14.60 4.93 5.32
C TYR A 184 13.33 5.34 4.58
N VAL A 185 13.17 4.87 3.35
CA VAL A 185 11.94 5.02 2.58
C VAL A 185 11.23 3.68 2.55
N TYR A 186 10.07 3.63 3.20
CA TYR A 186 9.23 2.45 3.27
C TYR A 186 8.31 2.38 2.06
N PRO A 187 7.83 1.19 1.70
CA PRO A 187 6.98 1.00 0.53
C PRO A 187 5.74 1.88 0.51
N ALA A 188 5.30 2.26 -0.70
CA ALA A 188 4.09 3.05 -0.90
C ALA A 188 2.80 2.23 -0.79
N LYS A 189 2.88 0.90 -0.75
CA LYS A 189 1.73 -0.02 -0.55
C LYS A 189 2.09 -1.16 0.38
N HIS A 190 1.07 -1.72 1.07
CA HIS A 190 1.26 -2.86 1.97
C HIS A 190 1.54 -4.17 1.22
N TYR A 191 0.87 -4.35 0.08
CA TYR A 191 0.94 -5.59 -0.68
C TYR A 191 1.97 -5.42 -1.79
N ILE A 192 3.12 -6.09 -1.61
CA ILE A 192 4.18 -6.17 -2.60
C ILE A 192 4.30 -7.63 -2.97
N ALA A 193 3.83 -7.97 -4.16
CA ALA A 193 3.99 -9.29 -4.72
C ALA A 193 5.34 -9.38 -5.43
N GLN A 194 6.15 -10.38 -5.08
CA GLN A 194 7.33 -10.71 -5.86
C GLN A 194 6.88 -11.29 -7.21
N GLU A 195 7.56 -10.91 -8.30
CA GLU A 195 7.21 -11.33 -9.64
C GLU A 195 7.13 -12.85 -9.80
N ASP A 196 8.07 -13.60 -9.20
CA ASP A 196 8.07 -15.05 -9.23
C ASP A 196 6.85 -15.65 -8.50
N LYS A 197 6.45 -15.06 -7.36
CA LYS A 197 5.27 -15.50 -6.63
C LYS A 197 3.99 -15.18 -7.39
N LEU A 198 3.95 -14.03 -8.06
CA LEU A 198 2.80 -13.67 -8.91
C LEU A 198 2.65 -14.67 -10.07
N LYS A 199 3.76 -14.99 -10.76
CA LYS A 199 3.73 -15.98 -11.84
C LYS A 199 3.23 -17.34 -11.36
N GLN A 200 3.70 -17.80 -10.19
CA GLN A 200 3.24 -19.06 -9.61
C GLN A 200 1.76 -19.00 -9.25
N ALA A 201 1.31 -17.92 -8.62
CA ALA A 201 -0.09 -17.72 -8.25
C ALA A 201 -1.02 -17.76 -9.47
N LEU A 202 -0.63 -17.15 -10.59
CA LEU A 202 -1.41 -17.20 -11.84
C LEU A 202 -1.60 -18.65 -12.33
N VAL A 203 -0.54 -19.45 -12.31
CA VAL A 203 -0.59 -20.89 -12.67
C VAL A 203 -1.50 -21.66 -11.72
N ASP A 204 -1.38 -21.41 -10.42
CA ASP A 204 -2.18 -22.10 -9.40
C ASP A 204 -3.68 -21.75 -9.53
N ILE A 205 -4.02 -20.49 -9.81
CA ILE A 205 -5.40 -20.06 -10.06
C ILE A 205 -5.97 -20.72 -11.32
N GLU A 206 -5.19 -20.84 -12.41
CA GLU A 206 -5.63 -21.56 -13.64
C GLU A 206 -5.94 -23.03 -13.34
N ASN A 207 -5.07 -23.71 -12.61
CA ASN A 207 -5.26 -25.11 -12.23
C ASN A 207 -6.50 -25.31 -11.35
N GLU A 208 -6.71 -24.43 -10.36
CA GLU A 208 -7.90 -24.44 -9.50
C GLU A 208 -9.18 -24.18 -10.30
N LEU A 209 -9.17 -23.21 -11.21
CA LEU A 209 -10.29 -22.93 -12.12
C LEU A 209 -10.68 -24.18 -12.90
N ASP A 210 -9.71 -24.84 -13.55
CA ASP A 210 -9.98 -26.03 -14.36
C ASP A 210 -10.57 -27.18 -13.53
N ALA A 211 -10.09 -27.35 -12.30
CA ALA A 211 -10.63 -28.34 -11.37
C ALA A 211 -12.09 -28.01 -11.00
N GLN A 212 -12.38 -26.76 -10.67
CA GLN A 212 -13.73 -26.32 -10.28
C GLN A 212 -14.72 -26.36 -11.45
N LEU A 213 -14.28 -26.02 -12.67
CA LEU A 213 -15.11 -26.11 -13.88
C LEU A 213 -15.52 -27.57 -14.17
N ARG A 214 -14.59 -28.53 -14.02
CA ARG A 214 -14.90 -29.97 -14.16
C ARG A 214 -15.95 -30.39 -13.17
N ARG A 215 -15.83 -29.96 -11.90
CA ARG A 215 -16.79 -30.26 -10.84
C ARG A 215 -18.18 -29.68 -11.15
N PHE A 216 -18.28 -28.41 -11.54
CA PHE A 216 -19.55 -27.78 -11.88
C PHE A 216 -20.23 -28.45 -13.08
N LYS A 217 -19.47 -28.83 -14.11
CA LYS A 217 -19.99 -29.58 -15.25
C LYS A 217 -20.54 -30.96 -14.85
N GLN A 218 -19.87 -31.67 -13.96
CA GLN A 218 -20.35 -32.96 -13.42
C GLN A 218 -21.62 -32.80 -12.57
N GLU A 219 -21.76 -31.70 -11.84
CA GLU A 219 -22.95 -31.38 -11.05
C GLU A 219 -24.10 -30.79 -11.90
N GLY A 220 -23.93 -30.65 -13.23
CA GLY A 220 -24.91 -30.05 -14.12
C GLY A 220 -25.09 -28.54 -14.01
N LYS A 221 -24.17 -27.86 -13.30
CA LYS A 221 -24.16 -26.39 -13.09
C LYS A 221 -23.45 -25.69 -14.24
N LEU A 222 -24.03 -25.77 -15.44
CA LEU A 222 -23.36 -25.28 -16.64
C LEU A 222 -23.27 -23.75 -16.70
N LEU A 223 -24.26 -23.04 -16.18
CA LEU A 223 -24.30 -21.58 -16.18
C LEU A 223 -23.29 -21.02 -15.19
N GLU A 224 -23.20 -21.60 -13.98
CA GLU A 224 -22.22 -21.24 -12.97
C GLU A 224 -20.79 -21.51 -13.47
N ALA A 225 -20.57 -22.61 -14.18
CA ALA A 225 -19.29 -22.94 -14.79
C ALA A 225 -18.88 -21.88 -15.80
N GLN A 226 -19.79 -21.49 -16.73
CA GLN A 226 -19.52 -20.47 -17.73
C GLN A 226 -19.17 -19.11 -17.09
N ARG A 227 -19.95 -18.68 -16.08
CA ARG A 227 -19.74 -17.40 -15.41
C ARG A 227 -18.42 -17.36 -14.63
N LEU A 228 -18.12 -18.44 -13.90
CA LEU A 228 -16.84 -18.56 -13.18
C LEU A 228 -15.67 -18.49 -14.17
N GLU A 229 -15.73 -19.25 -15.26
CA GLU A 229 -14.68 -19.27 -16.28
C GLU A 229 -14.44 -17.88 -16.86
N GLN A 230 -15.50 -17.21 -17.31
CA GLN A 230 -15.42 -15.88 -17.90
C GLN A 230 -14.80 -14.87 -16.94
N ARG A 231 -15.27 -14.85 -15.68
CA ARG A 231 -14.79 -13.90 -14.67
C ARG A 231 -13.34 -14.15 -14.33
N THR A 232 -12.99 -15.40 -13.98
CA THR A 232 -11.61 -15.71 -13.55
C THR A 232 -10.61 -15.48 -14.68
N ARG A 233 -10.93 -15.81 -15.93
CA ARG A 233 -10.04 -15.51 -17.06
C ARG A 233 -9.83 -14.02 -17.26
N TYR A 234 -10.89 -13.22 -17.12
CA TYR A 234 -10.78 -11.76 -17.17
C TYR A 234 -9.86 -11.23 -16.06
N ASP A 235 -10.06 -11.69 -14.80
CA ASP A 235 -9.23 -11.26 -13.67
C ASP A 235 -7.75 -11.70 -13.84
N LEU A 236 -7.49 -12.88 -14.43
CA LEU A 236 -6.13 -13.32 -14.76
C LEU A 236 -5.45 -12.44 -15.81
N GLU A 237 -6.17 -11.99 -16.84
CA GLU A 237 -5.63 -11.04 -17.83
C GLU A 237 -5.28 -9.71 -17.17
N MET A 238 -6.17 -9.17 -16.31
CA MET A 238 -5.92 -7.92 -15.58
C MET A 238 -4.73 -8.00 -14.60
N LEU A 239 -4.42 -9.20 -14.10
CA LEU A 239 -3.25 -9.41 -13.24
C LEU A 239 -1.94 -9.55 -14.02
N ARG A 240 -2.01 -9.81 -15.34
CA ARG A 240 -0.84 -9.92 -16.22
C ARG A 240 -0.39 -8.58 -16.81
N GLU A 241 -1.32 -7.61 -16.90
CA GLU A 241 -1.05 -6.24 -17.34
C GLU A 241 -0.42 -5.39 -16.22
#